data_4c99b858cc5d35b692928b90208e72df
#
_entry.id   4c99b858cc5d35b692928b90208e72df
#
_cell.length_a   1.000
_cell.length_b   1.000
_cell.length_c   1.000
_cell.angle_alpha   90.00
_cell.angle_beta   90.00
_cell.angle_gamma   90.00
#
_symmetry.space_group_name_H-M   'P 1'
#
loop_
_entity.id
_entity.type
_entity.pdbx_description
1 polymer ?
#
loop_
_entity_poly.entity_id
_entity_poly.type
_entity_poly.pdbx_seq_one_letter_code
_entity_poly.pdbx_strand_id
1 'polypeptide(L)'
;FSTLTLISFIMGLIVWLGSAFYLGNKTAKFAYAHREQESVTDTVSLKTTSNKLYVKLGSEYLESNTQPNVPIILYKGDRLKYRDVCVLPNVSVVEDTTLTEYKMEIDKKNYGENGVSASRKAEAMQLDYNITDSLLILNPKWYNNYNPWNLEMYKITIRVPKGKDVE
;
A
#
# COMPACT_ATOMS: atom_id res chain seq x y z
N PHE A 1 -26.16 -49.39 3.59
CA PHE A 1 -26.04 -48.00 4.07
C PHE A 1 -27.17 -47.71 5.03
N SER A 2 -26.87 -47.31 6.27
CA SER A 2 -27.92 -46.95 7.22
C SER A 2 -28.53 -45.61 6.80
N THR A 3 -29.82 -45.40 7.02
CA THR A 3 -30.54 -44.16 6.73
C THR A 3 -29.85 -42.95 7.38
N LEU A 4 -29.26 -43.18 8.54
CA LEU A 4 -28.50 -42.15 9.27
C LEU A 4 -27.24 -41.68 8.51
N THR A 5 -26.52 -42.64 7.89
CA THR A 5 -25.33 -42.35 7.08
C THR A 5 -25.66 -41.52 5.84
N LEU A 6 -26.80 -41.85 5.20
CA LEU A 6 -27.28 -41.10 4.03
C LEU A 6 -27.65 -39.65 4.39
N ILE A 7 -28.37 -39.47 5.52
CA ILE A 7 -28.75 -38.12 6.01
C ILE A 7 -27.51 -37.31 6.33
N SER A 8 -26.52 -37.89 7.03
CA SER A 8 -25.27 -37.17 7.36
C SER A 8 -24.48 -36.75 6.11
N PHE A 9 -24.47 -37.63 5.08
CA PHE A 9 -23.80 -37.33 3.81
C PHE A 9 -24.49 -36.17 3.08
N ILE A 10 -25.83 -36.19 3.01
CA ILE A 10 -26.62 -35.10 2.37
C ILE A 10 -26.42 -33.80 3.09
N MET A 11 -26.46 -33.80 4.43
CA MET A 11 -26.21 -32.57 5.23
C MET A 11 -24.80 -32.03 5.02
N GLY A 12 -23.78 -32.90 4.98
CA GLY A 12 -22.40 -32.51 4.68
C GLY A 12 -22.26 -31.88 3.29
N LEU A 13 -22.94 -32.45 2.29
CA LEU A 13 -22.94 -31.93 0.92
C LEU A 13 -23.59 -30.54 0.84
N ILE A 14 -24.70 -30.33 1.54
CA ILE A 14 -25.39 -29.02 1.58
C ILE A 14 -24.49 -27.95 2.20
N VAL A 15 -23.85 -28.27 3.34
CA VAL A 15 -22.93 -27.35 4.01
C VAL A 15 -21.73 -27.03 3.11
N TRP A 16 -21.18 -28.05 2.43
CA TRP A 16 -20.05 -27.85 1.52
C TRP A 16 -20.41 -26.98 0.32
N LEU A 17 -21.55 -27.27 -0.34
CA LEU A 17 -22.03 -26.48 -1.48
C LEU A 17 -22.35 -25.02 -1.07
N GLY A 18 -22.99 -24.83 0.08
CA GLY A 18 -23.27 -23.50 0.63
C GLY A 18 -22.00 -22.71 0.91
N SER A 19 -21.00 -23.36 1.50
CA SER A 19 -19.69 -22.75 1.76
C SER A 19 -18.94 -22.40 0.47
N ALA A 20 -18.95 -23.30 -0.51
CA ALA A 20 -18.32 -23.06 -1.81
C ALA A 20 -18.99 -21.91 -2.56
N PHE A 21 -20.32 -21.84 -2.55
CA PHE A 21 -21.06 -20.73 -3.15
C PHE A 21 -20.78 -19.39 -2.45
N TYR A 22 -20.75 -19.37 -1.13
CA TYR A 22 -20.44 -18.17 -0.35
C TYR A 22 -19.02 -17.66 -0.64
N LEU A 23 -18.03 -18.56 -0.62
CA LEU A 23 -16.64 -18.20 -0.93
C LEU A 23 -16.49 -17.75 -2.39
N GLY A 24 -17.10 -18.46 -3.33
CA GLY A 24 -17.09 -18.10 -4.75
C GLY A 24 -17.68 -16.70 -4.99
N ASN A 25 -18.80 -16.37 -4.35
CA ASN A 25 -19.43 -15.06 -4.48
C ASN A 25 -18.56 -13.94 -3.87
N LYS A 26 -17.95 -14.17 -2.70
CA LYS A 26 -17.00 -13.22 -2.11
C LYS A 26 -15.77 -12.99 -3.00
N THR A 27 -15.19 -14.06 -3.51
CA THR A 27 -14.02 -13.99 -4.40
C THR A 27 -14.37 -13.24 -5.70
N ALA A 28 -15.52 -13.55 -6.30
CA ALA A 28 -15.99 -12.87 -7.51
C ALA A 28 -16.21 -11.35 -7.26
N LYS A 29 -16.83 -10.97 -6.14
CA LYS A 29 -17.02 -9.55 -5.77
C LYS A 29 -15.68 -8.85 -5.55
N PHE A 30 -14.74 -9.51 -4.88
CA PHE A 30 -13.41 -8.94 -4.68
C PHE A 30 -12.68 -8.76 -6.02
N ALA A 31 -12.68 -9.78 -6.88
CA ALA A 31 -12.06 -9.72 -8.20
C ALA A 31 -12.69 -8.62 -9.07
N TYR A 32 -14.01 -8.46 -9.02
CA TYR A 32 -14.71 -7.40 -9.75
C TYR A 32 -14.35 -6.01 -9.24
N ALA A 33 -14.31 -5.82 -7.92
CA ALA A 33 -13.97 -4.54 -7.30
C ALA A 33 -12.51 -4.10 -7.54
N HIS A 34 -11.62 -5.04 -7.94
CA HIS A 34 -10.19 -4.82 -8.17
C HIS A 34 -9.77 -5.21 -9.60
N ARG A 35 -10.67 -5.04 -10.56
CA ARG A 35 -10.48 -5.49 -11.93
C ARG A 35 -9.43 -4.68 -12.70
N GLU A 36 -9.42 -3.38 -12.48
CA GLU A 36 -8.53 -2.46 -13.18
C GLU A 36 -7.65 -1.71 -12.20
N GLN A 37 -6.41 -1.48 -12.59
CA GLN A 37 -5.42 -0.74 -11.83
C GLN A 37 -5.09 0.54 -12.59
N GLU A 38 -5.09 1.66 -11.86
CA GLU A 38 -4.64 2.95 -12.36
C GLU A 38 -3.63 3.60 -11.42
N SER A 39 -2.82 4.49 -11.96
CA SER A 39 -1.87 5.27 -11.19
C SER A 39 -2.00 6.76 -11.47
N VAL A 40 -1.82 7.55 -10.42
CA VAL A 40 -1.78 9.01 -10.48
C VAL A 40 -0.51 9.48 -9.82
N THR A 41 0.23 10.35 -10.49
CA THR A 41 1.51 10.86 -9.99
C THR A 41 1.38 12.30 -9.55
N ASP A 42 1.67 12.56 -8.28
CA ASP A 42 1.85 13.90 -7.74
C ASP A 42 3.33 14.27 -7.74
N THR A 43 3.63 15.53 -8.01
CA THR A 43 5.00 16.05 -7.99
C THR A 43 5.11 17.20 -7.00
N VAL A 44 6.06 17.09 -6.08
CA VAL A 44 6.30 18.08 -5.03
C VAL A 44 7.76 18.53 -5.08
N SER A 45 7.99 19.84 -5.10
CA SER A 45 9.33 20.40 -4.94
C SER A 45 9.70 20.46 -3.46
N LEU A 46 10.81 19.83 -3.11
CA LEU A 46 11.31 19.80 -1.74
C LEU A 46 12.24 20.99 -1.54
N LYS A 47 11.74 22.03 -0.89
CA LYS A 47 12.53 23.26 -0.61
C LYS A 47 13.51 22.98 0.53
N THR A 48 14.75 22.72 0.18
CA THR A 48 15.85 22.58 1.13
C THR A 48 17.07 23.35 0.64
N THR A 49 17.77 24.01 1.56
CA THR A 49 19.03 24.71 1.28
C THR A 49 20.24 23.77 1.36
N SER A 50 20.05 22.59 1.92
CA SER A 50 21.11 21.59 2.08
C SER A 50 21.48 20.92 0.77
N ASN A 51 22.74 20.58 0.64
CA ASN A 51 23.23 19.72 -0.45
C ASN A 51 23.00 18.23 -0.18
N LYS A 52 22.50 17.87 1.01
CA LYS A 52 22.21 16.50 1.39
C LYS A 52 20.80 16.42 1.98
N LEU A 53 20.00 15.48 1.46
CA LEU A 53 18.66 15.20 1.93
C LEU A 53 18.65 13.84 2.64
N TYR A 54 18.21 13.81 3.88
CA TYR A 54 18.00 12.58 4.65
C TYR A 54 16.55 12.14 4.52
N VAL A 55 16.32 10.85 4.20
CA VAL A 55 14.99 10.27 4.08
C VAL A 55 14.79 9.23 5.15
N LYS A 56 13.77 9.40 5.99
CA LYS A 56 13.46 8.49 7.08
C LYS A 56 11.98 8.12 7.11
N LEU A 57 11.68 6.96 7.63
CA LEU A 57 10.32 6.61 8.07
C LEU A 57 10.05 7.21 9.45
N GLY A 58 8.81 7.57 9.74
CA GLY A 58 8.39 8.01 11.06
C GLY A 58 8.75 6.99 12.15
N SER A 59 8.96 7.46 13.37
CA SER A 59 9.51 6.66 14.48
C SER A 59 8.74 5.39 14.81
N GLU A 60 7.45 5.35 14.55
CA GLU A 60 6.59 4.17 14.79
C GLU A 60 6.84 3.01 13.80
N TYR A 61 7.70 3.21 12.77
CA TYR A 61 8.01 2.19 11.76
C TYR A 61 9.42 1.60 11.92
N LEU A 62 10.23 2.10 12.86
CA LEU A 62 11.65 1.77 12.97
C LEU A 62 11.96 0.42 13.61
N GLU A 63 10.98 -0.31 14.14
CA GLU A 63 11.23 -1.56 14.87
C GLU A 63 11.22 -2.83 13.98
N SER A 64 11.01 -2.72 12.68
CA SER A 64 10.97 -3.90 11.81
C SER A 64 12.26 -4.10 11.02
N ASN A 65 12.95 -5.20 11.29
CA ASN A 65 14.06 -5.72 10.46
C ASN A 65 13.52 -6.23 9.13
N THR A 66 13.60 -5.43 8.06
CA THR A 66 13.01 -5.79 6.78
C THR A 66 14.00 -5.60 5.62
N GLN A 67 13.98 -6.54 4.69
CA GLN A 67 14.79 -6.52 3.47
C GLN A 67 14.17 -5.64 2.38
N PRO A 68 14.97 -4.90 1.57
CA PRO A 68 14.51 -3.73 0.81
C PRO A 68 13.79 -3.97 -0.53
N ASN A 69 13.36 -5.17 -0.90
CA ASN A 69 12.88 -5.43 -2.27
C ASN A 69 11.45 -5.96 -2.43
N VAL A 70 10.64 -5.93 -1.38
CA VAL A 70 9.22 -6.35 -1.43
C VAL A 70 8.41 -5.22 -0.80
N PRO A 71 7.18 -4.93 -1.25
CA PRO A 71 6.31 -4.02 -0.51
C PRO A 71 6.16 -4.56 0.91
N ILE A 72 6.77 -3.86 1.85
CA ILE A 72 6.91 -4.34 3.22
C ILE A 72 5.60 -4.05 3.91
N ILE A 73 4.92 -5.11 4.31
CA ILE A 73 3.72 -5.02 5.11
C ILE A 73 4.13 -5.17 6.57
N LEU A 74 3.98 -4.10 7.34
CA LEU A 74 4.18 -4.12 8.78
C LEU A 74 2.88 -4.50 9.48
N TYR A 75 2.98 -5.29 10.53
CA TYR A 75 1.86 -5.68 11.38
C TYR A 75 2.09 -5.18 12.79
N LYS A 76 1.09 -4.50 13.34
CA LYS A 76 1.07 -4.06 14.73
C LYS A 76 0.01 -4.87 15.49
N GLY A 77 0.44 -5.66 16.48
CA GLY A 77 -0.46 -6.46 17.33
C GLY A 77 -0.05 -7.91 17.48
N ASP A 78 -0.80 -8.65 18.30
CA ASP A 78 -0.62 -10.09 18.48
C ASP A 78 -0.98 -10.84 17.21
N ARG A 79 -0.16 -11.82 16.81
CA ARG A 79 -0.29 -12.60 15.54
C ARG A 79 -1.68 -13.23 15.33
N LEU A 80 -2.46 -13.40 16.38
CA LEU A 80 -3.82 -13.95 16.31
C LEU A 80 -4.92 -12.87 16.23
N LYS A 81 -4.58 -11.59 16.36
CA LYS A 81 -5.52 -10.47 16.27
C LYS A 81 -4.97 -9.37 15.37
N TYR A 82 -4.72 -9.71 14.07
CA TYR A 82 -4.31 -8.73 13.08
C TYR A 82 -5.29 -7.55 13.04
N ARG A 83 -4.90 -6.43 13.59
CA ARG A 83 -5.75 -5.25 13.61
C ARG A 83 -5.24 -4.15 12.73
N ASP A 84 -3.91 -4.02 12.63
CA ASP A 84 -3.31 -2.90 11.93
C ASP A 84 -2.25 -3.38 10.95
N VAL A 85 -2.37 -2.91 9.71
CA VAL A 85 -1.45 -3.21 8.60
C VAL A 85 -0.94 -1.89 8.07
N CYS A 86 0.36 -1.78 7.87
CA CYS A 86 0.99 -0.66 7.18
C CYS A 86 1.71 -1.16 5.95
N VAL A 87 1.45 -0.52 4.81
CA VAL A 87 2.16 -0.78 3.56
C VAL A 87 3.19 0.32 3.35
N LEU A 88 4.46 -0.05 3.42
CA LEU A 88 5.54 0.91 3.23
C LEU A 88 5.65 1.30 1.74
N PRO A 89 5.92 2.58 1.44
CA PRO A 89 6.18 3.03 0.09
C PRO A 89 7.49 2.44 -0.44
N ASN A 90 7.52 2.12 -1.73
CA ASN A 90 8.78 1.83 -2.41
C ASN A 90 9.48 3.14 -2.74
N VAL A 91 10.65 3.38 -2.14
CA VAL A 91 11.41 4.61 -2.34
C VAL A 91 12.58 4.34 -3.28
N SER A 92 12.71 5.14 -4.32
CA SER A 92 13.82 5.13 -5.28
C SER A 92 14.42 6.52 -5.40
N VAL A 93 15.73 6.57 -5.68
CA VAL A 93 16.48 7.82 -5.87
C VAL A 93 17.02 7.84 -7.29
N VAL A 94 16.82 8.96 -7.99
CA VAL A 94 17.26 9.15 -9.38
C VAL A 94 17.94 10.51 -9.52
N GLU A 95 19.15 10.53 -10.06
CA GLU A 95 19.81 11.79 -10.41
C GLU A 95 19.13 12.42 -11.63
N ASP A 96 18.85 13.73 -11.55
CA ASP A 96 18.27 14.51 -12.63
C ASP A 96 19.04 15.81 -12.81
N THR A 97 19.92 15.84 -13.80
CA THR A 97 20.83 16.96 -14.07
C THR A 97 20.12 18.24 -14.54
N THR A 98 18.84 18.16 -14.87
CA THR A 98 18.04 19.31 -15.32
C THR A 98 17.44 20.10 -14.16
N LEU A 99 17.45 19.51 -12.96
CA LEU A 99 16.86 20.11 -11.77
C LEU A 99 17.86 20.99 -11.02
N THR A 100 17.33 22.02 -10.38
CA THR A 100 18.06 22.87 -9.42
C THR A 100 17.67 22.57 -7.97
N GLU A 101 16.50 21.99 -7.76
CA GLU A 101 15.95 21.60 -6.45
C GLU A 101 15.56 20.14 -6.44
N TYR A 102 15.53 19.53 -5.26
CA TYR A 102 15.00 18.17 -5.11
C TYR A 102 13.52 18.15 -5.48
N LYS A 103 13.12 17.08 -6.18
CA LYS A 103 11.70 16.78 -6.43
C LYS A 103 11.34 15.43 -5.90
N MET A 104 10.15 15.33 -5.32
CA MET A 104 9.55 14.06 -4.93
C MET A 104 8.36 13.79 -5.85
N GLU A 105 8.40 12.67 -6.56
CA GLU A 105 7.28 12.14 -7.31
C GLU A 105 6.63 11.03 -6.50
N ILE A 106 5.33 11.14 -6.28
CA ILE A 106 4.51 10.20 -5.53
C ILE A 106 3.57 9.52 -6.52
N ASP A 107 3.92 8.31 -6.95
CA ASP A 107 3.08 7.49 -7.80
C ASP A 107 2.12 6.67 -6.92
N LYS A 108 0.84 7.05 -6.97
CA LYS A 108 -0.26 6.48 -6.19
C LYS A 108 -1.01 5.49 -7.04
N LYS A 109 -1.02 4.23 -6.63
CA LYS A 109 -1.70 3.14 -7.35
C LYS A 109 -2.87 2.61 -6.55
N ASN A 110 -3.99 2.44 -7.23
CA ASN A 110 -5.17 1.83 -6.65
C ASN A 110 -5.93 0.99 -7.66
N TYR A 111 -6.85 0.19 -7.18
CA TYR A 111 -7.69 -0.71 -7.96
C TYR A 111 -9.15 -0.29 -7.91
N GLY A 112 -9.88 -0.55 -9.00
CA GLY A 112 -11.31 -0.28 -9.12
C GLY A 112 -12.03 -1.27 -10.02
N GLU A 113 -13.33 -1.13 -10.10
CA GLU A 113 -14.19 -1.89 -11.01
C GLU A 113 -13.90 -1.56 -12.48
N ASN A 114 -13.42 -0.34 -12.71
CA ASN A 114 -13.00 0.20 -14.01
C ASN A 114 -11.93 1.28 -13.78
N GLY A 115 -11.28 1.72 -14.88
CA GLY A 115 -10.21 2.72 -14.83
C GLY A 115 -10.61 4.03 -14.17
N VAL A 116 -11.83 4.52 -14.41
CA VAL A 116 -12.33 5.76 -13.79
C VAL A 116 -12.45 5.62 -12.28
N SER A 117 -12.97 4.49 -11.79
CA SER A 117 -13.06 4.21 -10.36
C SER A 117 -11.68 4.05 -9.72
N ALA A 118 -10.76 3.35 -10.40
CA ALA A 118 -9.38 3.17 -9.95
C ALA A 118 -8.63 4.51 -9.89
N SER A 119 -8.74 5.35 -10.93
CA SER A 119 -8.12 6.67 -10.98
C SER A 119 -8.62 7.57 -9.85
N ARG A 120 -9.94 7.65 -9.65
CA ARG A 120 -10.54 8.45 -8.56
C ARG A 120 -10.06 8.00 -7.18
N LYS A 121 -9.92 6.69 -6.96
CA LYS A 121 -9.37 6.15 -5.70
C LYS A 121 -7.89 6.52 -5.55
N ALA A 122 -7.10 6.45 -6.63
CA ALA A 122 -5.69 6.84 -6.61
C ALA A 122 -5.53 8.34 -6.33
N GLU A 123 -6.33 9.20 -6.95
CA GLU A 123 -6.36 10.65 -6.69
C GLU A 123 -6.66 10.96 -5.22
N ALA A 124 -7.61 10.24 -4.61
CA ALA A 124 -8.00 10.42 -3.22
C ALA A 124 -6.94 9.95 -2.21
N MET A 125 -5.93 9.19 -2.64
CA MET A 125 -4.85 8.75 -1.76
C MET A 125 -3.97 9.93 -1.35
N GLN A 126 -3.65 10.02 -0.06
CA GLN A 126 -2.74 11.02 0.49
C GLN A 126 -1.62 10.32 1.26
N LEU A 127 -0.39 10.67 0.91
CA LEU A 127 0.79 10.30 1.67
C LEU A 127 1.07 11.42 2.67
N ASP A 128 1.11 11.07 3.94
CA ASP A 128 1.56 12.00 4.97
C ASP A 128 3.10 12.04 4.99
N TYR A 129 3.66 13.22 4.87
CA TYR A 129 5.10 13.44 4.97
C TYR A 129 5.39 14.79 5.59
N ASN A 130 6.55 14.91 6.21
CA ASN A 130 7.04 16.17 6.75
C ASN A 130 8.46 16.41 6.23
N ILE A 131 8.73 17.65 5.84
CA ILE A 131 10.07 18.08 5.46
C ILE A 131 10.51 19.21 6.39
N THR A 132 11.69 19.03 6.99
CA THR A 132 12.31 20.01 7.87
C THR A 132 13.76 20.16 7.44
N ASP A 133 14.09 21.32 6.86
CA ASP A 133 15.42 21.63 6.32
C ASP A 133 15.96 20.52 5.40
N SER A 134 16.77 19.61 5.91
CA SER A 134 17.38 18.52 5.14
C SER A 134 16.79 17.13 5.45
N LEU A 135 15.73 17.05 6.24
CA LEU A 135 15.12 15.80 6.67
C LEU A 135 13.71 15.65 6.11
N LEU A 136 13.50 14.61 5.27
CA LEU A 136 12.19 14.17 4.81
C LEU A 136 11.74 12.97 5.64
N ILE A 137 10.63 13.11 6.35
CA ILE A 137 10.01 12.04 7.12
C ILE A 137 8.76 11.57 6.37
N LEU A 138 8.71 10.29 6.06
CA LEU A 138 7.55 9.65 5.45
C LEU A 138 6.74 8.93 6.53
N ASN A 139 5.43 9.21 6.58
CA ASN A 139 4.49 8.62 7.54
C ASN A 139 3.43 7.79 6.81
N PRO A 140 3.73 6.54 6.42
CA PRO A 140 2.76 5.69 5.76
C PRO A 140 1.54 5.42 6.64
N LYS A 141 0.38 5.27 6.00
CA LYS A 141 -0.88 5.08 6.69
C LYS A 141 -1.03 3.67 7.25
N TRP A 142 -1.58 3.59 8.46
CA TRP A 142 -2.03 2.34 9.05
C TRP A 142 -3.47 2.02 8.65
N TYR A 143 -3.72 0.76 8.30
CA TYR A 143 -5.02 0.22 7.95
C TYR A 143 -5.46 -0.78 9.02
N ASN A 144 -6.75 -0.79 9.33
CA ASN A 144 -7.34 -1.65 10.34
C ASN A 144 -8.72 -2.17 9.91
N ASN A 145 -9.44 -2.86 10.78
CA ASN A 145 -10.77 -3.40 10.46
C ASN A 145 -11.82 -2.32 10.11
N TYR A 146 -11.66 -1.09 10.58
CA TYR A 146 -12.59 0.03 10.29
C TYR A 146 -12.19 0.78 9.01
N ASN A 147 -10.91 0.72 8.67
CA ASN A 147 -10.34 1.29 7.48
C ASN A 147 -9.44 0.23 6.82
N PRO A 148 -10.04 -0.75 6.12
CA PRO A 148 -9.30 -1.86 5.55
C PRO A 148 -8.40 -1.41 4.40
N TRP A 149 -7.24 -2.04 4.28
CA TRP A 149 -6.35 -1.83 3.14
C TRP A 149 -6.98 -2.40 1.86
N ASN A 150 -7.14 -1.55 0.86
CA ASN A 150 -7.73 -1.86 -0.44
C ASN A 150 -6.68 -1.95 -1.56
N LEU A 151 -5.54 -2.57 -1.28
CA LEU A 151 -4.42 -2.72 -2.23
C LEU A 151 -3.81 -1.39 -2.68
N GLU A 152 -3.97 -0.34 -1.88
CA GLU A 152 -3.32 0.95 -2.09
C GLU A 152 -1.81 0.80 -2.02
N MET A 153 -1.09 1.38 -3.00
CA MET A 153 0.38 1.32 -3.04
C MET A 153 0.95 2.69 -3.39
N TYR A 154 2.10 3.01 -2.78
CA TYR A 154 2.88 4.19 -3.08
C TYR A 154 4.26 3.79 -3.61
N LYS A 155 4.65 4.41 -4.72
CA LYS A 155 6.03 4.44 -5.17
C LYS A 155 6.50 5.89 -5.10
N ILE A 156 7.61 6.13 -4.41
CA ILE A 156 8.20 7.45 -4.25
C ILE A 156 9.50 7.48 -5.04
N THR A 157 9.65 8.46 -5.91
CA THR A 157 10.90 8.71 -6.62
C THR A 157 11.42 10.07 -6.21
N ILE A 158 12.59 10.10 -5.59
CA ILE A 158 13.29 11.32 -5.23
C ILE A 158 14.26 11.65 -6.36
N ARG A 159 14.00 12.74 -7.07
CA ARG A 159 14.89 13.25 -8.10
C ARG A 159 15.88 14.24 -7.49
N VAL A 160 17.14 13.95 -7.68
CA VAL A 160 18.27 14.62 -7.05
C VAL A 160 18.96 15.52 -8.07
N PRO A 161 19.10 16.84 -7.83
CA PRO A 161 19.87 17.71 -8.67
C PRO A 161 21.34 17.29 -8.72
N LYS A 162 22.03 17.64 -9.80
CA LYS A 162 23.46 17.38 -9.94
C LYS A 162 24.27 18.02 -8.78
N GLY A 163 25.13 17.22 -8.19
CA GLY A 163 26.01 17.65 -7.09
C GLY A 163 25.32 17.70 -5.71
N LYS A 164 24.14 17.13 -5.60
CA LYS A 164 23.44 16.91 -4.33
C LYS A 164 23.28 15.41 -4.04
N ASP A 165 23.08 15.05 -2.78
CA ASP A 165 23.01 13.66 -2.31
C ASP A 165 21.71 13.35 -1.55
N VAL A 166 21.34 12.08 -1.50
CA VAL A 166 20.26 11.54 -0.65
C VAL A 166 20.79 10.36 0.17
N GLU A 167 20.46 10.34 1.46
CA GLU A 167 20.82 9.28 2.41
C GLU A 167 19.58 8.75 3.15
#